data_1b69b2bda3fb804ae5fdda906f5e7845
#
_entry.id   1b69b2bda3fb804ae5fdda906f5e7845
#
_cell.length_a   1.000
_cell.length_b   1.000
_cell.length_c   1.000
_cell.angle_alpha   90.00
_cell.angle_beta   90.00
_cell.angle_gamma   90.00
#
_symmetry.space_group_name_H-M   'P 1'
#
loop_
_entity.id
_entity.type
_entity.pdbx_description
1 polymer ?
#
loop_
_entity_poly.entity_id
_entity_poly.type
_entity_poly.pdbx_seq_one_letter_code
_entity_poly.pdbx_strand_id
1 'polypeptide(L)'
;MLFRSYHIIAPDLRGHGDSQWMVGGTYVINDYVYDIAQLIHQLKLAPLKILAHSFGGAISLRYTGIYPETVEKLIAIEGLGPPPKMLADRAGKPAHERLSGWIDQMRGLSGRTPRKYPELEDAVKRMQEENPHLSPDHSRHLTVHGMIQNEDGTWSWKFDNYVRAFPPDRWDSEETDSLWGRIEAPVMLVRGTDSWASDPVEDGRIKAFKNATAINVEGAGHWVHHDKFDEFM
;
A
#
# COMPACT_ATOMS: atom_id res chain seq x y z
N MET A 1 11.68 -3.78 -17.44
CA MET A 1 12.01 -5.14 -17.96
C MET A 1 12.68 -6.04 -16.91
N LEU A 2 12.28 -5.92 -15.65
CA LEU A 2 12.84 -6.65 -14.51
C LEU A 2 12.73 -8.19 -14.68
N PHE A 3 11.63 -8.65 -15.28
CA PHE A 3 11.38 -10.11 -15.50
C PHE A 3 12.39 -10.82 -16.42
N ARG A 4 13.25 -10.09 -17.14
CA ARG A 4 14.35 -10.72 -17.92
C ARG A 4 15.55 -11.11 -17.07
N SER A 5 15.68 -10.49 -15.89
CA SER A 5 16.85 -10.67 -15.00
C SER A 5 16.49 -11.21 -13.63
N TYR A 6 15.20 -11.22 -13.29
CA TYR A 6 14.68 -11.62 -11.98
C TYR A 6 13.50 -12.56 -12.13
N HIS A 7 13.38 -13.51 -11.20
CA HIS A 7 12.11 -14.17 -10.92
C HIS A 7 11.28 -13.20 -10.08
N ILE A 8 10.12 -12.77 -10.59
CA ILE A 8 9.25 -11.78 -9.94
C ILE A 8 8.04 -12.51 -9.34
N ILE A 9 7.76 -12.20 -8.07
CA ILE A 9 6.57 -12.64 -7.36
C ILE A 9 5.80 -11.38 -6.94
N ALA A 10 4.57 -11.25 -7.41
CA ALA A 10 3.66 -10.16 -7.09
C ALA A 10 2.38 -10.75 -6.48
N PRO A 11 2.32 -10.88 -5.14
CA PRO A 11 1.13 -11.44 -4.50
C PRO A 11 -0.01 -10.43 -4.43
N ASP A 12 -1.24 -10.90 -4.60
CA ASP A 12 -2.40 -10.15 -4.14
C ASP A 12 -2.43 -10.18 -2.60
N LEU A 13 -2.49 -9.03 -1.98
CA LEU A 13 -2.61 -8.94 -0.52
C LEU A 13 -3.99 -9.44 -0.06
N ARG A 14 -4.11 -9.96 1.18
CA ARG A 14 -5.41 -10.32 1.74
C ARG A 14 -6.44 -9.21 1.52
N GLY A 15 -7.66 -9.56 1.19
CA GLY A 15 -8.72 -8.60 0.89
C GLY A 15 -8.63 -7.92 -0.48
N HIS A 16 -7.66 -8.30 -1.31
CA HIS A 16 -7.47 -7.77 -2.66
C HIS A 16 -7.27 -8.91 -3.66
N GLY A 17 -7.57 -8.62 -4.92
CA GLY A 17 -7.35 -9.54 -6.04
C GLY A 17 -8.05 -10.87 -5.84
N ASP A 18 -7.33 -11.94 -6.12
CA ASP A 18 -7.81 -13.32 -5.97
C ASP A 18 -7.44 -13.93 -4.60
N SER A 19 -6.83 -13.15 -3.69
CA SER A 19 -6.55 -13.57 -2.32
C SER A 19 -7.79 -13.52 -1.43
N GLN A 20 -7.76 -14.33 -0.36
CA GLN A 20 -8.89 -14.48 0.55
C GLN A 20 -9.26 -13.17 1.25
N TRP A 21 -10.55 -12.90 1.37
CA TRP A 21 -11.09 -11.84 2.19
C TRP A 21 -11.25 -12.31 3.63
N MET A 22 -11.10 -11.38 4.58
CA MET A 22 -11.34 -11.69 5.99
C MET A 22 -12.83 -11.86 6.28
N VAL A 23 -13.13 -12.87 7.08
CA VAL A 23 -14.49 -13.09 7.58
C VAL A 23 -14.58 -12.58 9.00
N GLY A 24 -15.33 -11.48 9.20
CA GLY A 24 -15.65 -10.98 10.54
C GLY A 24 -14.52 -10.29 11.30
N GLY A 25 -13.61 -9.62 10.59
CA GLY A 25 -12.46 -8.94 11.19
C GLY A 25 -12.18 -7.55 10.63
N THR A 26 -11.06 -6.99 11.06
CA THR A 26 -10.47 -5.76 10.51
C THR A 26 -9.14 -6.09 9.86
N TYR A 27 -8.79 -5.34 8.84
CA TYR A 27 -7.50 -5.44 8.18
C TYR A 27 -6.48 -4.58 8.92
N VAL A 28 -5.56 -5.20 9.66
CA VAL A 28 -4.47 -4.50 10.36
C VAL A 28 -3.13 -4.81 9.71
N ILE A 29 -2.18 -3.87 9.78
CA ILE A 29 -0.89 -3.98 9.10
C ILE A 29 -0.13 -5.26 9.49
N ASN A 30 -0.24 -5.69 10.73
CA ASN A 30 0.46 -6.89 11.22
C ASN A 30 -0.03 -8.19 10.56
N ASP A 31 -1.30 -8.25 10.15
CA ASP A 31 -1.83 -9.40 9.41
C ASP A 31 -1.18 -9.51 8.03
N TYR A 32 -0.99 -8.38 7.35
CA TYR A 32 -0.30 -8.34 6.05
C TYR A 32 1.19 -8.68 6.19
N VAL A 33 1.84 -8.19 7.25
CA VAL A 33 3.24 -8.54 7.55
C VAL A 33 3.38 -10.05 7.78
N TYR A 34 2.43 -10.65 8.50
CA TYR A 34 2.38 -12.08 8.72
C TYR A 34 2.24 -12.85 7.41
N ASP A 35 1.34 -12.45 6.51
CA ASP A 35 1.16 -13.10 5.21
C ASP A 35 2.43 -13.07 4.36
N ILE A 36 3.08 -11.90 4.28
CA ILE A 36 4.34 -11.75 3.54
C ILE A 36 5.45 -12.60 4.18
N ALA A 37 5.53 -12.63 5.51
CA ALA A 37 6.49 -13.47 6.21
C ALA A 37 6.26 -14.97 5.92
N GLN A 38 5.00 -15.43 5.92
CA GLN A 38 4.66 -16.80 5.56
C GLN A 38 4.97 -17.12 4.10
N LEU A 39 4.64 -16.22 3.17
CA LEU A 39 4.96 -16.40 1.75
C LEU A 39 6.46 -16.58 1.54
N ILE A 40 7.27 -15.68 2.10
CA ILE A 40 8.73 -15.73 1.98
C ILE A 40 9.29 -17.01 2.61
N HIS A 41 8.81 -17.39 3.79
CA HIS A 41 9.25 -18.59 4.50
C HIS A 41 8.89 -19.87 3.74
N GLN A 42 7.63 -20.03 3.33
CA GLN A 42 7.14 -21.26 2.70
C GLN A 42 7.76 -21.50 1.31
N LEU A 43 7.94 -20.42 0.54
CA LEU A 43 8.55 -20.48 -0.78
C LEU A 43 10.08 -20.39 -0.75
N LYS A 44 10.68 -20.23 0.44
CA LYS A 44 12.14 -20.12 0.64
C LYS A 44 12.77 -19.03 -0.23
N LEU A 45 12.16 -17.84 -0.24
CA LEU A 45 12.55 -16.74 -1.13
C LEU A 45 13.76 -15.94 -0.61
N ALA A 46 14.09 -16.05 0.67
CA ALA A 46 15.21 -15.31 1.25
C ALA A 46 16.58 -15.87 0.78
N PRO A 47 17.58 -14.98 0.54
CA PRO A 47 17.47 -13.53 0.55
C PRO A 47 16.80 -12.99 -0.72
N LEU A 48 16.05 -11.87 -0.60
CA LEU A 48 15.28 -11.30 -1.72
C LEU A 48 15.44 -9.78 -1.84
N LYS A 49 15.01 -9.25 -2.98
CA LYS A 49 14.89 -7.81 -3.22
C LYS A 49 13.42 -7.45 -3.24
N ILE A 50 13.06 -6.34 -2.60
CA ILE A 50 11.67 -5.88 -2.50
C ILE A 50 11.51 -4.56 -3.24
N LEU A 51 10.49 -4.47 -4.09
CA LEU A 51 9.96 -3.25 -4.67
C LEU A 51 8.51 -3.14 -4.26
N ALA A 52 8.14 -2.10 -3.53
CA ALA A 52 6.79 -1.97 -2.99
C ALA A 52 6.29 -0.53 -3.03
N HIS A 53 4.99 -0.36 -3.29
CA HIS A 53 4.33 0.94 -3.38
C HIS A 53 3.34 1.13 -2.23
N SER A 54 3.28 2.35 -1.69
CA SER A 54 2.25 2.79 -0.74
C SER A 54 2.13 1.84 0.47
N PHE A 55 0.97 1.27 0.69
CA PHE A 55 0.72 0.33 1.78
C PHE A 55 1.64 -0.90 1.74
N GLY A 56 1.92 -1.41 0.53
CA GLY A 56 2.92 -2.46 0.33
C GLY A 56 4.32 -2.06 0.80
N GLY A 57 4.70 -0.80 0.65
CA GLY A 57 5.95 -0.25 1.19
C GLY A 57 5.99 -0.25 2.71
N ALA A 58 4.90 0.18 3.37
CA ALA A 58 4.80 0.15 4.84
C ALA A 58 4.89 -1.28 5.40
N ILE A 59 4.22 -2.24 4.76
CA ILE A 59 4.31 -3.66 5.10
C ILE A 59 5.75 -4.17 4.94
N SER A 60 6.38 -3.86 3.81
CA SER A 60 7.72 -4.34 3.47
C SER A 60 8.80 -3.77 4.39
N LEU A 61 8.70 -2.50 4.75
CA LEU A 61 9.61 -1.86 5.71
C LEU A 61 9.47 -2.50 7.10
N ARG A 62 8.23 -2.76 7.53
CA ARG A 62 7.98 -3.44 8.81
C ARG A 62 8.52 -4.87 8.79
N TYR A 63 8.25 -5.64 7.74
CA TYR A 63 8.81 -6.98 7.55
C TYR A 63 10.34 -6.96 7.60
N THR A 64 10.97 -6.06 6.85
CA THR A 64 12.44 -5.97 6.78
C THR A 64 13.05 -5.59 8.14
N GLY A 65 12.39 -4.74 8.93
CA GLY A 65 12.82 -4.43 10.29
C GLY A 65 12.74 -5.62 11.26
N ILE A 66 11.79 -6.54 11.04
CA ILE A 66 11.64 -7.78 11.82
C ILE A 66 12.72 -8.80 11.43
N TYR A 67 12.94 -8.99 10.11
CA TYR A 67 13.85 -9.98 9.52
C TYR A 67 14.90 -9.34 8.61
N PRO A 68 15.80 -8.49 9.14
CA PRO A 68 16.72 -7.70 8.30
C PRO A 68 17.68 -8.56 7.45
N GLU A 69 18.00 -9.76 7.91
CA GLU A 69 18.88 -10.70 7.21
C GLU A 69 18.27 -11.33 5.95
N THR A 70 16.96 -11.20 5.77
CA THR A 70 16.24 -11.84 4.65
C THR A 70 16.14 -10.94 3.43
N VAL A 71 16.46 -9.66 3.54
CA VAL A 71 16.29 -8.67 2.47
C VAL A 71 17.64 -8.10 2.04
N GLU A 72 17.97 -8.21 0.75
CA GLU A 72 19.20 -7.65 0.18
C GLU A 72 19.08 -6.17 -0.18
N LYS A 73 17.92 -5.75 -0.69
CA LYS A 73 17.63 -4.36 -1.10
C LYS A 73 16.13 -4.11 -1.02
N LEU A 74 15.76 -2.88 -0.67
CA LEU A 74 14.36 -2.48 -0.63
C LEU A 74 14.17 -1.14 -1.32
N ILE A 75 13.15 -1.06 -2.20
CA ILE A 75 12.65 0.18 -2.78
C ILE A 75 11.23 0.38 -2.28
N ALA A 76 11.00 1.45 -1.54
CA ALA A 76 9.69 1.85 -1.04
C ALA A 76 9.22 3.12 -1.76
N ILE A 77 8.25 2.97 -2.67
CA ILE A 77 7.65 4.07 -3.41
C ILE A 77 6.48 4.58 -2.57
N GLU A 78 6.55 5.82 -2.09
CA GLU A 78 5.47 6.42 -1.28
C GLU A 78 5.07 5.55 -0.05
N GLY A 79 6.01 4.77 0.48
CA GLY A 79 5.75 3.63 1.37
C GLY A 79 5.98 3.86 2.86
N LEU A 80 6.24 5.10 3.31
CA LEU A 80 6.51 5.39 4.74
C LEU A 80 5.24 5.49 5.61
N GLY A 81 4.06 5.28 5.02
CA GLY A 81 2.79 5.49 5.71
C GLY A 81 2.42 6.97 5.86
N PRO A 82 1.44 7.31 6.73
CA PRO A 82 0.96 8.67 6.86
C PRO A 82 2.04 9.66 7.32
N PRO A 83 2.01 10.93 6.82
CA PRO A 83 2.93 11.97 7.27
C PRO A 83 2.82 12.21 8.77
N PRO A 84 3.92 12.65 9.45
CA PRO A 84 3.93 12.92 10.89
C PRO A 84 2.83 13.89 11.34
N LYS A 85 2.53 14.91 10.54
CA LYS A 85 1.43 15.86 10.83
C LYS A 85 0.07 15.15 10.89
N MET A 86 -0.23 14.29 9.93
CA MET A 86 -1.49 13.53 9.92
C MET A 86 -1.58 12.58 11.13
N LEU A 87 -0.48 11.96 11.51
CA LEU A 87 -0.41 11.10 12.70
C LEU A 87 -0.63 11.90 13.98
N ALA A 88 -0.02 13.09 14.10
CA ALA A 88 -0.20 13.98 15.24
C ALA A 88 -1.65 14.47 15.35
N ASP A 89 -2.27 14.90 14.24
CA ASP A 89 -3.67 15.33 14.20
C ASP A 89 -4.61 14.20 14.65
N ARG A 90 -4.34 12.97 14.22
CA ARG A 90 -5.12 11.79 14.63
C ARG A 90 -4.89 11.43 16.10
N ALA A 91 -3.66 11.49 16.57
CA ALA A 91 -3.30 11.19 17.97
C ALA A 91 -3.88 12.21 18.95
N GLY A 92 -4.05 13.47 18.53
CA GLY A 92 -4.67 14.54 19.31
C GLY A 92 -6.17 14.38 19.56
N LYS A 93 -6.87 13.53 18.78
CA LYS A 93 -8.29 13.28 19.00
C LYS A 93 -8.54 12.44 20.26
N PRO A 94 -9.54 12.81 21.09
CA PRO A 94 -9.94 11.98 22.23
C PRO A 94 -10.27 10.55 21.81
N ALA A 95 -9.96 9.57 22.70
CA ALA A 95 -10.16 8.16 22.39
C ALA A 95 -11.61 7.84 22.00
N HIS A 96 -12.58 8.42 22.70
CA HIS A 96 -14.00 8.17 22.42
C HIS A 96 -14.43 8.65 21.03
N GLU A 97 -13.92 9.80 20.55
CA GLU A 97 -14.22 10.30 19.20
C GLU A 97 -13.59 9.42 18.13
N ARG A 98 -12.36 8.98 18.36
CA ARG A 98 -11.64 8.11 17.44
C ARG A 98 -12.30 6.73 17.32
N LEU A 99 -12.71 6.15 18.47
CA LEU A 99 -13.37 4.85 18.52
C LEU A 99 -14.81 4.91 17.98
N SER A 100 -15.59 5.93 18.33
CA SER A 100 -16.94 6.09 17.78
C SER A 100 -16.91 6.31 16.26
N GLY A 101 -15.98 7.12 15.77
CA GLY A 101 -15.81 7.33 14.33
C GLY A 101 -15.45 6.05 13.58
N TRP A 102 -14.59 5.20 14.15
CA TRP A 102 -14.32 3.88 13.59
C TRP A 102 -15.55 2.97 13.59
N ILE A 103 -16.31 2.91 14.71
CA ILE A 103 -17.55 2.13 14.78
C ILE A 103 -18.54 2.58 13.71
N ASP A 104 -18.70 3.89 13.52
CA ASP A 104 -19.61 4.42 12.50
C ASP A 104 -19.12 4.12 11.07
N GLN A 105 -17.81 4.14 10.84
CA GLN A 105 -17.23 3.69 9.57
C GLN A 105 -17.55 2.20 9.33
N MET A 106 -17.35 1.34 10.32
CA MET A 106 -17.64 -0.10 10.22
C MET A 106 -19.12 -0.35 9.95
N ARG A 107 -20.03 0.37 10.62
CA ARG A 107 -21.48 0.29 10.35
C ARG A 107 -21.81 0.72 8.92
N GLY A 108 -21.19 1.81 8.45
CA GLY A 108 -21.37 2.28 7.07
C GLY A 108 -20.88 1.28 6.03
N LEU A 109 -19.81 0.52 6.34
CA LEU A 109 -19.29 -0.53 5.45
C LEU A 109 -20.15 -1.79 5.48
N SER A 110 -20.65 -2.22 6.66
CA SER A 110 -21.50 -3.41 6.79
C SER A 110 -22.82 -3.31 6.04
N GLY A 111 -23.33 -2.10 5.86
CA GLY A 111 -24.56 -1.84 5.07
C GLY A 111 -24.32 -1.62 3.56
N ARG A 112 -23.06 -1.64 3.10
CA ARG A 112 -22.74 -1.38 1.69
C ARG A 112 -22.79 -2.66 0.87
N THR A 113 -23.65 -2.66 -0.15
CA THR A 113 -23.51 -3.60 -1.27
C THR A 113 -22.38 -3.10 -2.16
N PRO A 114 -21.37 -3.93 -2.50
CA PRO A 114 -20.36 -3.56 -3.47
C PRO A 114 -21.01 -3.08 -4.77
N ARG A 115 -20.46 -1.99 -5.34
CA ARG A 115 -20.97 -1.47 -6.61
C ARG A 115 -20.78 -2.51 -7.70
N LYS A 116 -21.86 -2.78 -8.42
CA LYS A 116 -21.84 -3.58 -9.63
C LYS A 116 -21.94 -2.68 -10.86
N TYR A 117 -21.23 -3.06 -11.90
CA TYR A 117 -21.23 -2.38 -13.20
C TYR A 117 -21.85 -3.32 -14.23
N PRO A 118 -22.87 -2.88 -15.02
CA PRO A 118 -23.42 -3.71 -16.08
C PRO A 118 -22.38 -4.12 -17.12
N GLU A 119 -21.53 -3.17 -17.51
CA GLU A 119 -20.45 -3.36 -18.47
C GLU A 119 -19.10 -3.00 -17.87
N LEU A 120 -18.04 -3.68 -18.34
CA LEU A 120 -16.66 -3.37 -17.92
C LEU A 120 -16.27 -1.93 -18.27
N GLU A 121 -16.75 -1.42 -19.40
CA GLU A 121 -16.44 -0.06 -19.88
C GLU A 121 -17.00 1.03 -18.94
N ASP A 122 -18.10 0.78 -18.23
CA ASP A 122 -18.61 1.72 -17.23
C ASP A 122 -17.63 1.88 -16.07
N ALA A 123 -16.96 0.79 -15.68
CA ALA A 123 -15.94 0.83 -14.65
C ALA A 123 -14.64 1.49 -15.13
N VAL A 124 -14.24 1.25 -16.40
CA VAL A 124 -13.08 1.92 -17.03
C VAL A 124 -13.30 3.43 -17.06
N LYS A 125 -14.47 3.87 -17.51
CA LYS A 125 -14.83 5.29 -17.54
C LYS A 125 -14.73 5.92 -16.15
N ARG A 126 -15.29 5.24 -15.16
CA ARG A 126 -15.23 5.73 -13.77
C ARG A 126 -13.79 5.79 -13.23
N MET A 127 -12.96 4.77 -13.53
CA MET A 127 -11.55 4.77 -13.15
C MET A 127 -10.84 6.00 -13.72
N GLN A 128 -11.09 6.34 -14.99
CA GLN A 128 -10.51 7.50 -15.64
C GLN A 128 -11.02 8.82 -15.04
N GLU A 129 -12.32 8.91 -14.70
CA GLU A 129 -12.91 10.09 -14.06
C GLU A 129 -12.35 10.33 -12.64
N GLU A 130 -12.15 9.26 -11.88
CA GLU A 130 -11.58 9.33 -10.52
C GLU A 130 -10.06 9.54 -10.50
N ASN A 131 -9.36 9.21 -11.61
CA ASN A 131 -7.91 9.31 -11.75
C ASN A 131 -7.54 9.99 -13.08
N PRO A 132 -7.80 11.29 -13.24
CA PRO A 132 -7.64 11.99 -14.52
C PRO A 132 -6.18 12.11 -14.99
N HIS A 133 -5.21 11.85 -14.11
CA HIS A 133 -3.78 11.80 -14.41
C HIS A 133 -3.34 10.52 -15.12
N LEU A 134 -4.13 9.44 -15.02
CA LEU A 134 -3.83 8.19 -15.72
C LEU A 134 -4.12 8.32 -17.22
N SER A 135 -3.30 7.67 -18.05
CA SER A 135 -3.65 7.51 -19.46
C SER A 135 -4.88 6.59 -19.60
N PRO A 136 -5.65 6.71 -20.70
CA PRO A 136 -6.76 5.79 -20.98
C PRO A 136 -6.36 4.31 -20.96
N ASP A 137 -5.17 4.00 -21.50
CA ASP A 137 -4.64 2.63 -21.51
C ASP A 137 -4.32 2.12 -20.11
N HIS A 138 -3.72 2.95 -19.26
CA HIS A 138 -3.48 2.59 -17.85
C HIS A 138 -4.78 2.41 -17.09
N SER A 139 -5.76 3.31 -17.26
CA SER A 139 -7.06 3.19 -16.61
C SER A 139 -7.77 1.89 -17.02
N ARG A 140 -7.72 1.54 -18.30
CA ARG A 140 -8.27 0.29 -18.81
C ARG A 140 -7.52 -0.92 -18.24
N HIS A 141 -6.20 -0.92 -18.30
CA HIS A 141 -5.37 -2.00 -17.77
C HIS A 141 -5.67 -2.29 -16.29
N LEU A 142 -5.65 -1.26 -15.46
CA LEU A 142 -5.91 -1.39 -14.02
C LEU A 142 -7.35 -1.90 -13.74
N THR A 143 -8.33 -1.44 -14.54
CA THR A 143 -9.71 -1.88 -14.38
C THR A 143 -9.88 -3.33 -14.77
N VAL A 144 -9.38 -3.75 -15.94
CA VAL A 144 -9.51 -5.13 -16.44
C VAL A 144 -8.93 -6.13 -15.43
N HIS A 145 -7.77 -5.83 -14.86
CA HIS A 145 -7.10 -6.72 -13.90
C HIS A 145 -7.63 -6.61 -12.47
N GLY A 146 -8.21 -5.45 -12.11
CA GLY A 146 -8.78 -5.19 -10.78
C GLY A 146 -10.23 -5.65 -10.60
N MET A 147 -10.89 -6.14 -11.65
CA MET A 147 -12.31 -6.54 -11.62
C MET A 147 -12.53 -8.01 -11.89
N ILE A 148 -13.66 -8.50 -11.43
CA ILE A 148 -14.18 -9.85 -11.70
C ILE A 148 -15.59 -9.74 -12.27
N GLN A 149 -15.93 -10.63 -13.21
CA GLN A 149 -17.30 -10.80 -13.67
C GLN A 149 -18.08 -11.66 -12.69
N ASN A 150 -19.22 -11.16 -12.23
CA ASN A 150 -20.13 -11.87 -11.34
C ASN A 150 -20.97 -12.90 -12.13
N GLU A 151 -21.60 -13.84 -11.42
CA GLU A 151 -22.49 -14.86 -12.00
C GLU A 151 -23.69 -14.25 -12.75
N ASP A 152 -24.13 -13.04 -12.33
CA ASP A 152 -25.23 -12.32 -13.00
C ASP A 152 -24.77 -11.51 -14.24
N GLY A 153 -23.51 -11.68 -14.66
CA GLY A 153 -22.92 -11.00 -15.80
C GLY A 153 -22.37 -9.61 -15.51
N THR A 154 -22.67 -9.03 -14.35
CA THR A 154 -22.14 -7.72 -13.95
C THR A 154 -20.69 -7.80 -13.52
N TRP A 155 -20.03 -6.65 -13.35
CA TRP A 155 -18.62 -6.54 -12.94
C TRP A 155 -18.49 -5.90 -11.56
N SER A 156 -17.56 -6.39 -10.74
CA SER A 156 -17.23 -5.85 -9.42
C SER A 156 -15.72 -5.74 -9.21
N TRP A 157 -15.30 -4.79 -8.39
CA TRP A 157 -13.90 -4.69 -7.98
C TRP A 157 -13.49 -5.87 -7.08
N LYS A 158 -12.30 -6.39 -7.30
CA LYS A 158 -11.69 -7.48 -6.52
C LYS A 158 -11.05 -6.94 -5.23
N PHE A 159 -11.79 -6.23 -4.41
CA PHE A 159 -11.32 -5.88 -3.07
C PHE A 159 -12.47 -5.84 -2.08
N ASP A 160 -12.17 -6.24 -0.86
CA ASP A 160 -13.09 -6.13 0.26
C ASP A 160 -13.23 -4.66 0.68
N ASN A 161 -14.46 -4.17 0.81
CA ASN A 161 -14.70 -2.79 1.24
C ASN A 161 -14.10 -2.48 2.62
N TYR A 162 -13.93 -3.48 3.48
CA TYR A 162 -13.35 -3.33 4.81
C TYR A 162 -11.84 -2.99 4.81
N VAL A 163 -11.12 -3.22 3.70
CA VAL A 163 -9.72 -2.78 3.57
C VAL A 163 -9.56 -1.26 3.64
N ARG A 164 -10.66 -0.52 3.42
CA ARG A 164 -10.72 0.94 3.52
C ARG A 164 -10.97 1.45 4.94
N ALA A 165 -11.26 0.56 5.90
CA ALA A 165 -11.43 0.93 7.28
C ALA A 165 -10.07 1.15 7.93
N PHE A 166 -9.85 2.36 8.46
CA PHE A 166 -8.65 2.62 9.24
C PHE A 166 -8.79 1.98 10.61
N PRO A 167 -7.82 1.16 11.06
CA PRO A 167 -7.83 0.60 12.41
C PRO A 167 -7.98 1.70 13.47
N PRO A 168 -8.69 1.42 14.58
CA PRO A 168 -8.87 2.39 15.65
C PRO A 168 -7.60 2.63 16.47
N ASP A 169 -6.62 1.73 16.32
CA ASP A 169 -5.37 1.81 17.05
C ASP A 169 -4.52 3.00 16.62
N ARG A 170 -3.67 3.44 17.52
CA ARG A 170 -2.72 4.50 17.23
C ARG A 170 -1.56 3.91 16.44
N TRP A 171 -1.05 4.70 15.49
CA TRP A 171 0.24 4.43 14.89
C TRP A 171 1.33 4.66 15.94
N ASP A 172 2.10 3.63 16.22
CA ASP A 172 3.23 3.74 17.12
C ASP A 172 4.49 4.14 16.31
N SER A 173 4.86 5.40 16.44
CA SER A 173 6.02 5.94 15.74
C SER A 173 7.34 5.43 16.34
N GLU A 174 7.41 5.20 17.67
CA GLU A 174 8.62 4.70 18.32
C GLU A 174 8.89 3.25 17.92
N GLU A 175 7.84 2.41 17.89
CA GLU A 175 7.96 1.04 17.36
C GLU A 175 8.39 1.05 15.90
N THR A 176 7.80 1.94 15.08
CA THR A 176 8.11 2.06 13.65
C THR A 176 9.56 2.46 13.43
N ASP A 177 10.03 3.48 14.12
CA ASP A 177 11.43 3.96 14.02
C ASP A 177 12.42 2.90 14.52
N SER A 178 12.06 2.17 15.58
CA SER A 178 12.85 1.04 16.09
C SER A 178 13.02 -0.06 15.04
N LEU A 179 11.95 -0.40 14.32
CA LEU A 179 12.01 -1.41 13.26
C LEU A 179 12.84 -0.90 12.07
N TRP A 180 12.64 0.35 11.62
CA TRP A 180 13.43 0.93 10.53
C TRP A 180 14.92 1.00 10.86
N GLY A 181 15.27 1.30 12.12
CA GLY A 181 16.64 1.31 12.61
C GLY A 181 17.34 -0.06 12.62
N ARG A 182 16.58 -1.15 12.48
CA ARG A 182 17.13 -2.52 12.34
C ARG A 182 17.45 -2.90 10.91
N ILE A 183 16.94 -2.16 9.90
CA ILE A 183 17.15 -2.49 8.48
C ILE A 183 18.62 -2.27 8.11
N GLU A 184 19.30 -3.34 7.74
CA GLU A 184 20.70 -3.34 7.31
C GLU A 184 20.83 -3.14 5.79
N ALA A 185 19.84 -3.61 5.03
CA ALA A 185 19.82 -3.51 3.58
C ALA A 185 19.78 -2.05 3.12
N PRO A 186 20.36 -1.71 1.96
CA PRO A 186 20.12 -0.44 1.31
C PRO A 186 18.64 -0.22 1.03
N VAL A 187 18.11 0.93 1.46
CA VAL A 187 16.71 1.34 1.23
C VAL A 187 16.68 2.55 0.30
N MET A 188 15.87 2.48 -0.74
CA MET A 188 15.54 3.63 -1.57
C MET A 188 14.11 4.05 -1.28
N LEU A 189 13.94 5.30 -0.84
CA LEU A 189 12.64 5.93 -0.59
C LEU A 189 12.31 6.82 -1.78
N VAL A 190 11.29 6.46 -2.55
CA VAL A 190 10.88 7.24 -3.74
C VAL A 190 9.59 7.98 -3.43
N ARG A 191 9.56 9.27 -3.76
CA ARG A 191 8.41 10.16 -3.54
C ARG A 191 8.11 10.99 -4.78
N GLY A 192 6.82 11.23 -5.06
CA GLY A 192 6.38 12.23 -6.04
C GLY A 192 6.22 13.61 -5.41
N THR A 193 6.70 14.67 -6.07
CA THR A 193 6.62 16.03 -5.51
C THR A 193 5.20 16.55 -5.38
N ASP A 194 4.27 16.07 -6.22
CA ASP A 194 2.84 16.44 -6.20
C ASP A 194 2.00 15.49 -5.34
N SER A 195 2.65 14.54 -4.63
CA SER A 195 1.97 13.62 -3.72
C SER A 195 1.57 14.28 -2.41
N TRP A 196 0.55 13.71 -1.76
CA TRP A 196 0.16 14.06 -0.40
C TRP A 196 1.19 13.63 0.66
N ALA A 197 2.11 12.72 0.32
CA ALA A 197 3.15 12.25 1.22
C ALA A 197 4.21 13.34 1.44
N SER A 198 4.64 13.52 2.68
CA SER A 198 5.72 14.46 3.01
C SER A 198 7.09 13.92 2.60
N ASP A 199 8.01 14.83 2.33
CA ASP A 199 9.41 14.48 2.06
C ASP A 199 10.06 13.89 3.31
N PRO A 200 10.61 12.65 3.24
CA PRO A 200 11.22 12.00 4.39
C PRO A 200 12.51 12.66 4.88
N VAL A 201 13.13 13.48 4.06
CA VAL A 201 14.32 14.27 4.46
C VAL A 201 13.86 15.49 5.26
N GLU A 202 12.84 16.21 4.78
CA GLU A 202 12.31 17.40 5.42
C GLU A 202 11.60 17.07 6.75
N ASP A 203 10.79 16.01 6.78
CA ASP A 203 10.08 15.59 7.99
C ASP A 203 10.93 14.77 8.98
N GLY A 204 12.15 14.41 8.55
CA GLY A 204 13.16 13.77 9.39
C GLY A 204 13.05 12.24 9.49
N ARG A 205 12.04 11.58 8.92
CA ARG A 205 11.87 10.12 9.01
C ARG A 205 13.01 9.32 8.42
N ILE A 206 13.73 9.87 7.44
CA ILE A 206 14.92 9.20 6.86
C ILE A 206 16.00 8.90 7.91
N LYS A 207 16.05 9.67 8.99
CA LYS A 207 17.05 9.50 10.07
C LYS A 207 16.88 8.23 10.89
N ALA A 208 15.69 7.60 10.82
CA ALA A 208 15.44 6.32 11.46
C ALA A 208 16.15 5.15 10.76
N PHE A 209 16.59 5.33 9.51
CA PHE A 209 17.25 4.29 8.74
C PHE A 209 18.78 4.42 8.83
N LYS A 210 19.47 3.28 8.86
CA LYS A 210 20.96 3.24 8.80
C LYS A 210 21.49 3.55 7.41
N ASN A 211 20.82 3.07 6.36
CA ASN A 211 21.29 3.13 4.98
C ASN A 211 20.12 3.41 4.04
N ALA A 212 19.60 4.64 4.07
CA ALA A 212 18.52 5.05 3.18
C ALA A 212 18.93 6.23 2.29
N THR A 213 18.42 6.22 1.06
CA THR A 213 18.50 7.33 0.11
C THR A 213 17.08 7.72 -0.29
N ALA A 214 16.77 9.01 -0.27
CA ALA A 214 15.49 9.55 -0.75
C ALA A 214 15.65 10.11 -2.17
N ILE A 215 14.66 9.84 -3.01
CA ILE A 215 14.56 10.37 -4.37
C ILE A 215 13.18 11.00 -4.53
N ASN A 216 13.14 12.27 -4.93
CA ASN A 216 11.95 12.98 -5.31
C ASN A 216 11.82 12.97 -6.84
N VAL A 217 10.67 12.54 -7.35
CA VAL A 217 10.33 12.57 -8.77
C VAL A 217 9.42 13.76 -9.04
N GLU A 218 9.93 14.70 -9.82
CA GLU A 218 9.26 15.99 -10.05
C GLU A 218 7.95 15.83 -10.83
N GLY A 219 6.88 16.48 -10.35
CA GLY A 219 5.55 16.45 -10.96
C GLY A 219 4.87 15.08 -10.97
N ALA A 220 5.35 14.13 -10.15
CA ALA A 220 4.67 12.87 -9.94
C ALA A 220 3.75 12.96 -8.71
N GLY A 221 2.57 12.37 -8.80
CA GLY A 221 1.67 12.15 -7.66
C GLY A 221 2.01 10.89 -6.89
N HIS A 222 1.03 10.36 -6.16
CA HIS A 222 1.20 9.16 -5.35
C HIS A 222 1.56 7.89 -6.15
N TRP A 223 1.19 7.84 -7.41
CA TRP A 223 1.46 6.71 -8.30
C TRP A 223 2.67 7.00 -9.21
N VAL A 224 3.82 7.31 -8.60
CA VAL A 224 5.05 7.74 -9.26
C VAL A 224 5.40 6.92 -10.50
N HIS A 225 5.32 5.60 -10.41
CA HIS A 225 5.64 4.65 -11.47
C HIS A 225 4.62 4.64 -12.63
N HIS A 226 3.46 5.28 -12.46
CA HIS A 226 2.47 5.50 -13.52
C HIS A 226 2.56 6.91 -14.09
N ASP A 227 2.80 7.89 -13.21
CA ASP A 227 2.79 9.30 -13.60
C ASP A 227 4.05 9.69 -14.37
N LYS A 228 5.19 9.09 -14.01
CA LYS A 228 6.54 9.41 -14.51
C LYS A 228 7.33 8.13 -14.79
N PHE A 229 6.79 7.27 -15.63
CA PHE A 229 7.35 5.94 -15.88
C PHE A 229 8.80 5.96 -16.35
N ASP A 230 9.14 6.82 -17.32
CA ASP A 230 10.49 6.86 -17.91
C ASP A 230 11.54 7.38 -16.91
N GLU A 231 11.15 8.35 -16.06
CA GLU A 231 12.03 8.89 -15.01
C GLU A 231 12.20 7.92 -13.85
N PHE A 232 11.15 7.11 -13.59
CA PHE A 232 11.17 6.09 -12.55
C PHE A 232 12.05 4.89 -12.93
N MET A 233 12.12 4.52 -14.21
CA MET A 233 12.86 3.37 -14.73
C MET A 233 14.35 3.61 -14.88
#